data_b095806c124bf1ddbef49b632e0770c2
#
_entry.id   b095806c124bf1ddbef49b632e0770c2
#
_cell.length_a   1.000
_cell.length_b   1.000
_cell.length_c   1.000
_cell.angle_alpha   90.00
_cell.angle_beta   90.00
_cell.angle_gamma   90.00
#
_symmetry.space_group_name_H-M   'P 1'
#
loop_
_entity.id
_entity.type
_entity.pdbx_description
1 polymer ?
#
loop_
_entity_poly.entity_id
_entity_poly.type
_entity_poly.pdbx_seq_one_letter_code
_entity_poly.pdbx_strand_id
1 'polypeptide(L)'
;MSENSVALHGLTTQEAVQRRAHGQGNNIKIQTSRTYLQILKENVFTFINNILFGLIIALILVGHSSDAIFSAVIIGINIVVSLVQEIRAKRTLDSIALLTRPTAAVMRDGHAATLDPSEIVVGDILLVRPGDQIMVDGAVVQGRMDADESLLTGESDLIRKAVGSPVYSGSFCVTGSAYFEAQKVGKSSFSNQLTEGARAFRRVLTPIQQETNLVIRILLVR
;
A
#
# COMPACT_ATOMS: atom_id res chain seq x y z
N MET A 1 36.20 12.90 -22.78
CA MET A 1 35.05 12.56 -23.63
C MET A 1 33.84 13.26 -23.01
N SER A 2 33.40 14.36 -23.65
CA SER A 2 32.32 15.19 -23.15
C SER A 2 31.01 14.39 -23.28
N GLU A 3 30.42 14.02 -22.12
CA GLU A 3 29.03 13.56 -22.09
C GLU A 3 28.16 14.71 -22.60
N ASN A 4 27.51 14.47 -23.73
CA ASN A 4 26.44 15.34 -24.23
C ASN A 4 25.32 15.32 -23.17
N SER A 5 25.35 16.26 -22.24
CA SER A 5 24.23 16.51 -21.32
C SER A 5 23.12 17.15 -22.14
N VAL A 6 22.27 16.33 -22.74
CA VAL A 6 20.99 16.80 -23.24
C VAL A 6 20.27 17.35 -22.02
N ALA A 7 19.98 18.64 -22.02
CA ALA A 7 19.23 19.28 -20.95
C ALA A 7 17.84 18.64 -20.89
N LEU A 8 17.62 17.82 -19.86
CA LEU A 8 16.34 17.16 -19.63
C LEU A 8 15.37 18.20 -19.04
N HIS A 9 14.54 18.81 -19.89
CA HIS A 9 13.56 19.81 -19.45
C HIS A 9 12.40 19.20 -18.64
N GLY A 10 12.09 17.92 -18.88
CA GLY A 10 10.91 17.29 -18.30
C GLY A 10 9.59 17.92 -18.77
N LEU A 11 8.49 17.51 -18.15
CA LEU A 11 7.18 18.12 -18.40
C LEU A 11 7.08 19.49 -17.71
N THR A 12 6.23 20.36 -18.25
CA THR A 12 5.78 21.54 -17.52
C THR A 12 4.78 21.15 -16.42
N THR A 13 4.72 21.93 -15.36
CA THR A 13 3.71 21.74 -14.29
C THR A 13 2.29 21.72 -14.84
N GLN A 14 1.99 22.52 -15.87
CA GLN A 14 0.68 22.57 -16.52
C GLN A 14 0.35 21.26 -17.27
N GLU A 15 1.30 20.72 -18.03
CA GLU A 15 1.15 19.44 -18.72
C GLU A 15 0.94 18.30 -17.73
N ALA A 16 1.66 18.29 -16.62
CA ALA A 16 1.51 17.29 -15.57
C ALA A 16 0.10 17.31 -14.96
N VAL A 17 -0.46 18.50 -14.70
CA VAL A 17 -1.85 18.65 -14.20
C VAL A 17 -2.86 18.14 -15.23
N GLN A 18 -2.68 18.46 -16.50
CA GLN A 18 -3.55 17.99 -17.58
C GLN A 18 -3.50 16.46 -17.72
N ARG A 19 -2.30 15.86 -17.74
CA ARG A 19 -2.15 14.40 -17.81
C ARG A 19 -2.80 13.71 -16.62
N ARG A 20 -2.68 14.27 -15.42
CA ARG A 20 -3.34 13.77 -14.22
C ARG A 20 -4.87 13.80 -14.34
N ALA A 21 -5.43 14.90 -14.89
CA ALA A 21 -6.86 15.02 -15.14
C ALA A 21 -7.38 14.00 -16.16
N HIS A 22 -6.55 13.59 -17.13
CA HIS A 22 -6.84 12.53 -18.10
C HIS A 22 -6.59 11.11 -17.57
N GLY A 23 -6.36 10.93 -16.26
CA GLY A 23 -6.17 9.62 -15.67
C GLY A 23 -4.77 8.99 -15.85
N GLN A 24 -3.80 9.76 -16.35
CA GLN A 24 -2.41 9.34 -16.56
C GLN A 24 -1.54 9.56 -15.30
N GLY A 25 -2.14 9.72 -14.14
CA GLY A 25 -1.47 9.91 -12.85
C GLY A 25 -1.28 8.61 -12.08
N ASN A 26 -0.25 8.58 -11.23
CA ASN A 26 0.03 7.46 -10.33
C ASN A 26 -0.92 7.46 -9.12
N ASN A 27 -2.22 7.41 -9.36
CA ASN A 27 -3.27 7.48 -8.33
C ASN A 27 -3.37 6.19 -7.50
N ILE A 28 -2.26 5.77 -6.89
CA ILE A 28 -2.27 4.64 -5.97
C ILE A 28 -2.52 5.18 -4.56
N LYS A 29 -3.71 4.89 -4.01
CA LYS A 29 -3.93 5.05 -2.59
C LYS A 29 -3.21 3.93 -1.87
N ILE A 30 -2.03 4.20 -1.37
CA ILE A 30 -1.36 3.30 -0.42
C ILE A 30 -2.21 3.36 0.86
N GLN A 31 -3.14 2.41 1.01
CA GLN A 31 -3.86 2.24 2.28
C GLN A 31 -2.89 1.62 3.27
N THR A 32 -2.13 2.45 3.94
CA THR A 32 -1.12 2.02 4.91
C THR A 32 -1.72 1.75 6.29
N SER A 33 -2.92 2.23 6.58
CA SER A 33 -3.50 2.07 7.92
C SER A 33 -5.01 1.87 7.90
N ARG A 34 -5.51 1.15 8.92
CA ARG A 34 -6.94 0.92 9.15
C ARG A 34 -7.66 2.25 9.45
N THR A 35 -8.90 2.38 8.98
CA THR A 35 -9.74 3.52 9.30
C THR A 35 -10.22 3.44 10.76
N TYR A 36 -10.41 4.57 11.44
CA TYR A 36 -10.95 4.59 12.81
C TYR A 36 -12.30 3.87 12.95
N LEU A 37 -13.15 3.95 11.92
CA LEU A 37 -14.42 3.24 11.89
C LEU A 37 -14.25 1.72 11.82
N GLN A 38 -13.24 1.24 11.10
CA GLN A 38 -12.90 -0.19 11.07
C GLN A 38 -12.41 -0.67 12.44
N ILE A 39 -11.54 0.11 13.10
CA ILE A 39 -11.07 -0.17 14.44
C ILE A 39 -12.26 -0.26 15.41
N LEU A 40 -13.17 0.70 15.39
CA LEU A 40 -14.38 0.69 16.22
C LEU A 40 -15.21 -0.58 15.97
N LYS A 41 -15.52 -0.88 14.70
CA LYS A 41 -16.32 -2.03 14.33
C LYS A 41 -15.68 -3.35 14.75
N GLU A 42 -14.38 -3.50 14.52
CA GLU A 42 -13.62 -4.72 14.84
C GLU A 42 -13.50 -4.93 16.36
N ASN A 43 -13.41 -3.87 17.15
CA ASN A 43 -13.33 -3.98 18.62
C ASN A 43 -14.69 -4.19 19.29
N VAL A 44 -15.75 -3.57 18.76
CA VAL A 44 -17.10 -3.73 19.32
C VAL A 44 -17.72 -5.08 18.94
N PHE A 45 -17.65 -5.48 17.67
CA PHE A 45 -18.29 -6.68 17.14
C PHE A 45 -17.33 -7.85 17.00
N THR A 46 -16.52 -8.13 18.03
CA THR A 46 -15.75 -9.37 18.10
C THR A 46 -16.68 -10.55 18.34
N PHE A 47 -16.24 -11.75 17.95
CA PHE A 47 -16.99 -12.99 18.21
C PHE A 47 -17.36 -13.14 19.69
N ILE A 48 -16.40 -12.87 20.58
CA ILE A 48 -16.58 -12.94 22.03
C ILE A 48 -17.60 -11.91 22.51
N ASN A 49 -17.50 -10.65 22.08
CA ASN A 49 -18.42 -9.60 22.47
C ASN A 49 -19.85 -9.91 22.00
N ASN A 50 -20.02 -10.48 20.80
CA ASN A 50 -21.34 -10.87 20.31
C ASN A 50 -22.00 -11.96 21.19
N ILE A 51 -21.20 -12.95 21.66
CA ILE A 51 -21.71 -13.94 22.64
C ILE A 51 -22.08 -13.28 23.95
N LEU A 52 -21.26 -12.36 24.45
CA LEU A 52 -21.52 -11.65 25.71
C LEU A 52 -22.74 -10.71 25.59
N PHE A 53 -22.94 -10.07 24.45
CA PHE A 53 -24.17 -9.30 24.21
C PHE A 53 -25.40 -10.18 24.21
N GLY A 54 -25.32 -11.38 23.60
CA GLY A 54 -26.36 -12.39 23.67
C GLY A 54 -26.68 -12.83 25.11
N LEU A 55 -25.64 -13.02 25.94
CA LEU A 55 -25.80 -13.36 27.35
C LEU A 55 -26.46 -12.23 28.16
N ILE A 56 -26.09 -10.97 27.93
CA ILE A 56 -26.73 -9.80 28.55
C ILE A 56 -28.21 -9.77 28.22
N ILE A 57 -28.58 -9.99 26.95
CA ILE A 57 -30.00 -10.04 26.54
C ILE A 57 -30.71 -11.17 27.25
N ALA A 58 -30.10 -12.37 27.35
CA ALA A 58 -30.69 -13.50 28.06
C ALA A 58 -30.91 -13.20 29.56
N LEU A 59 -29.94 -12.56 30.24
CA LEU A 59 -30.09 -12.14 31.64
C LEU A 59 -31.24 -11.17 31.85
N ILE A 60 -31.43 -10.22 30.94
CA ILE A 60 -32.57 -9.27 30.98
C ILE A 60 -33.91 -10.01 30.85
N LEU A 61 -33.99 -10.95 29.91
CA LEU A 61 -35.23 -11.74 29.67
C LEU A 61 -35.62 -12.63 30.87
N VAL A 62 -34.61 -13.13 31.63
CA VAL A 62 -34.81 -13.94 32.83
C VAL A 62 -35.12 -13.07 34.06
N GLY A 63 -35.01 -11.74 33.95
CA GLY A 63 -35.29 -10.82 35.05
C GLY A 63 -34.10 -10.47 35.93
N HIS A 64 -32.86 -10.93 35.56
CA HIS A 64 -31.60 -10.64 36.25
C HIS A 64 -30.96 -9.33 35.75
N SER A 65 -31.72 -8.23 35.83
CA SER A 65 -31.27 -6.92 35.26
C SER A 65 -30.01 -6.35 35.95
N SER A 66 -29.81 -6.58 37.26
CA SER A 66 -28.59 -6.16 37.96
C SER A 66 -27.35 -6.82 37.39
N ASP A 67 -27.36 -8.14 37.15
CA ASP A 67 -26.25 -8.91 36.62
C ASP A 67 -25.96 -8.53 35.16
N ALA A 68 -27.01 -8.25 34.41
CA ALA A 68 -26.90 -7.72 33.04
C ALA A 68 -26.20 -6.37 33.01
N ILE A 69 -26.55 -5.44 33.91
CA ILE A 69 -25.91 -4.12 34.00
C ILE A 69 -24.42 -4.25 34.37
N PHE A 70 -24.10 -5.05 35.39
CA PHE A 70 -22.69 -5.29 35.76
C PHE A 70 -21.87 -5.87 34.61
N SER A 71 -22.41 -6.86 33.91
CA SER A 71 -21.79 -7.44 32.73
C SER A 71 -21.58 -6.43 31.62
N ALA A 72 -22.60 -5.60 31.33
CA ALA A 72 -22.52 -4.57 30.31
C ALA A 72 -21.45 -3.49 30.62
N VAL A 73 -21.33 -3.11 31.89
CA VAL A 73 -20.29 -2.16 32.32
C VAL A 73 -18.90 -2.74 32.16
N ILE A 74 -18.67 -3.99 32.54
CA ILE A 74 -17.35 -4.65 32.38
C ILE A 74 -16.98 -4.75 30.90
N ILE A 75 -17.91 -5.18 30.05
CA ILE A 75 -17.68 -5.28 28.61
C ILE A 75 -17.42 -3.88 28.00
N GLY A 76 -18.20 -2.87 28.40
CA GLY A 76 -18.00 -1.50 27.97
C GLY A 76 -16.59 -0.97 28.33
N ILE A 77 -16.12 -1.20 29.54
CA ILE A 77 -14.76 -0.84 29.96
C ILE A 77 -13.72 -1.53 29.10
N ASN A 78 -13.86 -2.83 28.86
CA ASN A 78 -12.93 -3.59 28.02
C ASN A 78 -12.86 -3.06 26.59
N ILE A 79 -14.03 -2.74 25.98
CA ILE A 79 -14.10 -2.15 24.65
C ILE A 79 -13.38 -0.80 24.62
N VAL A 80 -13.62 0.06 25.61
CA VAL A 80 -12.98 1.39 25.69
C VAL A 80 -11.46 1.25 25.83
N VAL A 81 -10.97 0.35 26.69
CA VAL A 81 -9.54 0.10 26.86
C VAL A 81 -8.91 -0.38 25.56
N SER A 82 -9.53 -1.37 24.89
CA SER A 82 -9.07 -1.89 23.58
C SER A 82 -9.01 -0.80 22.53
N LEU A 83 -10.06 0.03 22.41
CA LEU A 83 -10.10 1.14 21.46
C LEU A 83 -8.98 2.15 21.72
N VAL A 84 -8.76 2.54 22.98
CA VAL A 84 -7.70 3.49 23.32
C VAL A 84 -6.32 2.93 22.97
N GLN A 85 -6.07 1.64 23.27
CA GLN A 85 -4.80 0.99 22.95
C GLN A 85 -4.58 0.91 21.43
N GLU A 86 -5.60 0.51 20.65
CA GLU A 86 -5.47 0.38 19.20
C GLU A 86 -5.34 1.74 18.50
N ILE A 87 -6.07 2.77 18.98
CA ILE A 87 -5.93 4.13 18.47
C ILE A 87 -4.53 4.68 18.75
N ARG A 88 -3.96 4.42 19.95
CA ARG A 88 -2.58 4.80 20.25
C ARG A 88 -1.57 4.10 19.36
N ALA A 89 -1.71 2.77 19.20
CA ALA A 89 -0.86 1.98 18.32
C ALA A 89 -0.92 2.49 16.88
N LYS A 90 -2.15 2.75 16.36
CA LYS A 90 -2.35 3.33 15.03
C LYS A 90 -1.63 4.68 14.89
N ARG A 91 -1.81 5.60 15.82
CA ARG A 91 -1.15 6.93 15.76
C ARG A 91 0.38 6.82 15.73
N THR A 92 0.94 5.91 16.52
CA THR A 92 2.39 5.65 16.51
C THR A 92 2.85 5.10 15.15
N LEU A 93 2.13 4.12 14.59
CA LEU A 93 2.43 3.57 13.27
C LEU A 93 2.28 4.62 12.16
N ASP A 94 1.22 5.43 12.19
CA ASP A 94 1.01 6.51 11.23
C ASP A 94 2.14 7.56 11.29
N SER A 95 2.64 7.90 12.49
CA SER A 95 3.77 8.84 12.65
C SER A 95 5.08 8.28 12.07
N ILE A 96 5.34 6.99 12.26
CA ILE A 96 6.52 6.32 11.65
C ILE A 96 6.37 6.27 10.11
N ALA A 97 5.18 5.94 9.61
CA ALA A 97 4.92 5.87 8.18
C ALA A 97 5.13 7.22 7.48
N LEU A 98 4.87 8.35 8.16
CA LEU A 98 5.16 9.69 7.64
C LEU A 98 6.68 9.95 7.50
N LEU A 99 7.49 9.42 8.41
CA LEU A 99 8.95 9.59 8.39
C LEU A 99 9.63 8.76 7.28
N THR A 100 9.01 7.64 6.91
CA THR A 100 9.54 6.70 5.91
C THR A 100 8.83 6.82 4.56
N ARG A 101 8.02 7.86 4.36
CA ARG A 101 7.26 8.05 3.13
C ARG A 101 8.24 8.25 1.97
N PRO A 102 8.19 7.38 0.95
CA PRO A 102 9.06 7.52 -0.21
C PRO A 102 8.72 8.81 -0.96
N THR A 103 9.74 9.45 -1.50
CA THR A 103 9.61 10.60 -2.38
C THR A 103 10.28 10.29 -3.72
N ALA A 104 9.88 10.98 -4.77
CA ALA A 104 10.47 10.86 -6.10
C ALA A 104 11.08 12.19 -6.53
N ALA A 105 12.31 12.16 -7.03
CA ALA A 105 12.94 13.30 -7.65
C ALA A 105 12.51 13.34 -9.13
N VAL A 106 11.83 14.40 -9.53
CA VAL A 106 11.27 14.57 -10.88
C VAL A 106 11.79 15.85 -11.51
N MET A 107 12.09 15.83 -12.79
CA MET A 107 12.45 17.02 -13.58
C MET A 107 11.17 17.61 -14.14
N ARG A 108 10.83 18.83 -13.72
CA ARG A 108 9.71 19.64 -14.27
C ARG A 108 10.15 21.07 -14.46
N ASP A 109 9.67 21.69 -15.51
CA ASP A 109 10.01 23.09 -15.85
C ASP A 109 11.53 23.33 -15.87
N GLY A 110 12.33 22.32 -16.24
CA GLY A 110 13.78 22.37 -16.27
C GLY A 110 14.48 22.30 -14.90
N HIS A 111 13.74 22.05 -13.81
CA HIS A 111 14.26 21.98 -12.45
C HIS A 111 13.92 20.63 -11.78
N ALA A 112 14.83 20.18 -10.91
CA ALA A 112 14.57 19.00 -10.10
C ALA A 112 13.63 19.37 -8.94
N ALA A 113 12.48 18.69 -8.83
CA ALA A 113 11.52 18.84 -7.75
C ALA A 113 11.33 17.48 -7.04
N THR A 114 11.10 17.51 -5.74
CA THR A 114 10.78 16.32 -4.95
C THR A 114 9.26 16.24 -4.80
N LEU A 115 8.65 15.17 -5.29
CA LEU A 115 7.21 14.96 -5.31
C LEU A 115 6.82 13.73 -4.50
N ASP A 116 5.55 13.71 -4.07
CA ASP A 116 4.90 12.49 -3.62
C ASP A 116 4.74 11.53 -4.81
N PRO A 117 5.00 10.24 -4.67
CA PRO A 117 4.82 9.27 -5.75
C PRO A 117 3.43 9.30 -6.41
N SER A 118 2.37 9.67 -5.66
CA SER A 118 1.02 9.82 -6.20
C SER A 118 0.85 11.00 -7.18
N GLU A 119 1.84 11.90 -7.24
CA GLU A 119 1.82 13.08 -8.13
C GLU A 119 2.54 12.82 -9.46
N ILE A 120 3.21 11.69 -9.59
CA ILE A 120 3.89 11.29 -10.83
C ILE A 120 2.84 11.05 -11.93
N VAL A 121 3.16 11.48 -13.14
CA VAL A 121 2.34 11.25 -14.33
C VAL A 121 3.16 10.58 -15.43
N VAL A 122 2.47 9.97 -16.38
CA VAL A 122 3.13 9.41 -17.58
C VAL A 122 3.91 10.51 -18.30
N GLY A 123 5.16 10.23 -18.70
CA GLY A 123 6.07 11.16 -19.36
C GLY A 123 6.88 12.07 -18.42
N ASP A 124 6.69 11.94 -17.08
CA ASP A 124 7.63 12.58 -16.15
C ASP A 124 9.03 11.96 -16.28
N ILE A 125 10.05 12.81 -16.20
CA ILE A 125 11.45 12.36 -16.13
C ILE A 125 11.87 12.28 -14.65
N LEU A 126 12.15 11.06 -14.18
CA LEU A 126 12.54 10.82 -12.80
C LEU A 126 14.06 10.59 -12.71
N LEU A 127 14.68 11.15 -11.67
CA LEU A 127 16.04 10.87 -11.29
C LEU A 127 16.04 9.81 -10.19
N VAL A 128 16.84 8.76 -10.37
CA VAL A 128 17.14 7.76 -9.34
C VAL A 128 18.60 7.72 -8.98
N ARG A 129 18.90 7.57 -7.71
CA ARG A 129 20.22 7.50 -7.11
C ARG A 129 20.36 6.24 -6.26
N PRO A 130 21.55 5.82 -5.86
CA PRO A 130 21.75 4.68 -4.98
C PRO A 130 20.89 4.78 -3.71
N GLY A 131 20.12 3.74 -3.43
CA GLY A 131 19.17 3.66 -2.32
C GLY A 131 17.74 4.09 -2.66
N ASP A 132 17.50 4.73 -3.80
CA ASP A 132 16.15 5.13 -4.22
C ASP A 132 15.37 3.93 -4.75
N GLN A 133 14.10 3.87 -4.39
CA GLN A 133 13.14 2.94 -4.95
C GLN A 133 12.53 3.52 -6.24
N ILE A 134 12.40 2.69 -7.26
CA ILE A 134 11.71 3.03 -8.51
C ILE A 134 10.20 2.94 -8.28
N MET A 135 9.50 4.06 -8.43
CA MET A 135 8.08 4.18 -8.07
C MET A 135 7.12 3.84 -9.19
N VAL A 136 7.55 3.96 -10.45
CA VAL A 136 6.75 3.76 -11.66
C VAL A 136 7.57 3.05 -12.71
N ASP A 137 6.92 2.37 -13.67
CA ASP A 137 7.66 1.72 -14.75
C ASP A 137 8.02 2.75 -15.83
N GLY A 138 9.16 2.53 -16.46
CA GLY A 138 9.63 3.43 -17.49
C GLY A 138 10.83 2.89 -18.27
N ALA A 139 11.51 3.79 -18.97
CA ALA A 139 12.75 3.47 -19.68
C ALA A 139 13.84 4.51 -19.38
N VAL A 140 15.07 4.07 -19.20
CA VAL A 140 16.21 4.95 -18.97
C VAL A 140 16.44 5.84 -20.18
N VAL A 141 16.49 7.16 -19.96
CA VAL A 141 16.75 8.16 -21.03
C VAL A 141 18.16 8.73 -20.96
N GLN A 142 18.78 8.73 -19.76
CA GLN A 142 20.14 9.22 -19.58
C GLN A 142 20.80 8.56 -18.37
N GLY A 143 22.12 8.33 -18.42
CA GLY A 143 22.87 7.73 -17.33
C GLY A 143 22.90 6.21 -17.39
N ARG A 144 23.34 5.60 -16.28
CA ARG A 144 23.37 4.15 -16.09
C ARG A 144 23.29 3.83 -14.61
N MET A 145 22.68 2.70 -14.29
CA MET A 145 22.56 2.20 -12.92
C MET A 145 22.57 0.69 -12.90
N ASP A 146 22.88 0.10 -11.76
CA ASP A 146 22.58 -1.31 -11.47
C ASP A 146 21.36 -1.35 -10.54
N ALA A 147 20.34 -2.10 -10.94
CA ALA A 147 19.07 -2.20 -10.25
C ALA A 147 18.91 -3.58 -9.60
N ASP A 148 18.40 -3.60 -8.38
CA ASP A 148 17.93 -4.78 -7.69
C ASP A 148 16.45 -4.99 -7.98
N GLU A 149 16.11 -6.07 -8.70
CA GLU A 149 14.76 -6.47 -9.06
C GLU A 149 14.31 -7.69 -8.25
N SER A 150 14.99 -8.07 -7.18
CA SER A 150 14.74 -9.29 -6.39
C SER A 150 13.32 -9.35 -5.82
N LEU A 151 12.74 -8.21 -5.44
CA LEU A 151 11.35 -8.15 -4.97
C LEU A 151 10.32 -8.50 -6.06
N LEU A 152 10.70 -8.42 -7.33
CA LEU A 152 9.83 -8.66 -8.48
C LEU A 152 10.05 -10.06 -9.06
N THR A 153 11.30 -10.49 -9.16
CA THR A 153 11.72 -11.72 -9.83
C THR A 153 12.06 -12.85 -8.86
N GLY A 154 12.42 -12.52 -7.63
CA GLY A 154 12.98 -13.45 -6.64
C GLY A 154 14.48 -13.73 -6.82
N GLU A 155 15.13 -13.13 -7.83
CA GLU A 155 16.55 -13.30 -8.12
C GLU A 155 17.34 -12.12 -7.55
N SER A 156 18.46 -12.41 -6.85
CA SER A 156 19.25 -11.39 -6.15
C SER A 156 20.35 -10.75 -7.03
N ASP A 157 20.42 -11.09 -8.29
CA ASP A 157 21.44 -10.55 -9.20
C ASP A 157 21.11 -9.10 -9.59
N LEU A 158 22.12 -8.25 -9.56
CA LEU A 158 21.98 -6.86 -9.99
C LEU A 158 21.90 -6.78 -11.51
N ILE A 159 20.88 -6.11 -12.00
CA ILE A 159 20.63 -5.95 -13.43
C ILE A 159 21.11 -4.58 -13.89
N ARG A 160 22.07 -4.56 -14.82
CA ARG A 160 22.56 -3.31 -15.39
C ARG A 160 21.52 -2.67 -16.29
N LYS A 161 21.21 -1.41 -16.05
CA LYS A 161 20.29 -0.57 -16.83
C LYS A 161 21.09 0.57 -17.47
N ALA A 162 21.00 0.64 -18.79
CA ALA A 162 21.57 1.68 -19.63
C ALA A 162 20.45 2.40 -20.40
N VAL A 163 20.79 3.41 -21.16
CA VAL A 163 19.82 4.14 -22.00
C VAL A 163 19.01 3.17 -22.87
N GLY A 164 17.68 3.29 -22.84
CA GLY A 164 16.73 2.42 -23.49
C GLY A 164 16.33 1.18 -22.68
N SER A 165 17.03 0.85 -21.58
CA SER A 165 16.64 -0.28 -20.72
C SER A 165 15.35 0.01 -19.95
N PRO A 166 14.44 -0.98 -19.85
CA PRO A 166 13.25 -0.85 -19.03
C PRO A 166 13.59 -0.86 -17.55
N VAL A 167 12.87 -0.06 -16.77
CA VAL A 167 12.89 -0.04 -15.31
C VAL A 167 11.51 -0.31 -14.77
N TYR A 168 11.43 -1.03 -13.66
CA TYR A 168 10.17 -1.50 -13.09
C TYR A 168 9.94 -0.96 -11.69
N SER A 169 8.68 -0.56 -11.43
CA SER A 169 8.25 -0.14 -10.11
C SER A 169 8.46 -1.26 -9.08
N GLY A 170 8.96 -0.90 -7.91
CA GLY A 170 9.29 -1.85 -6.84
C GLY A 170 10.74 -2.30 -6.82
N SER A 171 11.54 -2.06 -7.87
CA SER A 171 13.00 -2.27 -7.85
C SER A 171 13.73 -1.12 -7.16
N PHE A 172 15.00 -1.34 -6.82
CA PHE A 172 15.88 -0.35 -6.16
C PHE A 172 17.11 -0.05 -7.02
N CYS A 173 17.50 1.20 -7.06
CA CYS A 173 18.82 1.58 -7.57
C CYS A 173 19.88 1.25 -6.52
N VAL A 174 20.86 0.40 -6.85
CA VAL A 174 21.93 0.00 -5.93
C VAL A 174 23.20 0.80 -6.19
N THR A 175 23.59 0.95 -7.46
CA THR A 175 24.77 1.73 -7.85
C THR A 175 24.49 2.59 -9.07
N GLY A 176 25.28 3.65 -9.26
CA GLY A 176 25.10 4.58 -10.36
C GLY A 176 23.94 5.55 -10.17
N SER A 177 23.58 6.25 -11.23
CA SER A 177 22.39 7.12 -11.27
C SER A 177 21.89 7.24 -12.69
N ALA A 178 20.56 7.34 -12.84
CA ALA A 178 19.94 7.44 -14.14
C ALA A 178 18.72 8.34 -14.11
N TYR A 179 18.41 8.94 -15.25
CA TYR A 179 17.11 9.53 -15.53
C TYR A 179 16.31 8.54 -16.35
N PHE A 180 15.05 8.36 -16.01
CA PHE A 180 14.12 7.53 -16.76
C PHE A 180 12.79 8.23 -16.96
N GLU A 181 12.13 7.95 -18.08
CA GLU A 181 10.82 8.47 -18.42
C GLU A 181 9.73 7.52 -17.93
N ALA A 182 8.75 8.03 -17.18
CA ALA A 182 7.61 7.27 -16.69
C ALA A 182 6.69 6.87 -17.85
N GLN A 183 6.48 5.58 -18.04
CA GLN A 183 5.64 5.03 -19.11
C GLN A 183 4.35 4.39 -18.58
N LYS A 184 4.42 3.69 -17.42
CA LYS A 184 3.26 3.08 -16.79
C LYS A 184 3.18 3.50 -15.33
N VAL A 185 2.02 3.96 -14.94
CA VAL A 185 1.74 4.49 -13.61
C VAL A 185 0.49 3.82 -13.01
N GLY A 186 0.32 3.90 -11.72
CA GLY A 186 -0.87 3.42 -11.04
C GLY A 186 -1.07 1.92 -11.21
N LYS A 187 -2.30 1.52 -11.53
CA LYS A 187 -2.66 0.11 -11.70
C LYS A 187 -1.95 -0.59 -12.85
N SER A 188 -1.47 0.15 -13.83
CA SER A 188 -0.75 -0.41 -14.99
C SER A 188 0.72 -0.70 -14.70
N SER A 189 1.25 -0.29 -13.54
CA SER A 189 2.64 -0.59 -13.16
C SER A 189 2.83 -2.07 -12.82
N PHE A 190 4.03 -2.57 -13.08
CA PHE A 190 4.39 -3.98 -12.94
C PHE A 190 4.17 -4.51 -11.52
N SER A 191 4.62 -3.77 -10.49
CA SER A 191 4.45 -4.16 -9.09
C SER A 191 2.97 -4.28 -8.68
N ASN A 192 2.10 -3.42 -9.22
CA ASN A 192 0.67 -3.49 -8.92
C ASN A 192 0.00 -4.68 -9.62
N GLN A 193 0.37 -4.97 -10.87
CA GLN A 193 -0.13 -6.16 -11.57
C GLN A 193 0.28 -7.45 -10.86
N LEU A 194 1.53 -7.54 -10.38
CA LEU A 194 1.97 -8.68 -9.55
C LEU A 194 1.15 -8.81 -8.27
N THR A 195 0.92 -7.71 -7.58
CA THR A 195 0.16 -7.69 -6.33
C THR A 195 -1.31 -8.07 -6.53
N GLU A 196 -1.94 -7.60 -7.61
CA GLU A 196 -3.30 -7.98 -7.96
C GLU A 196 -3.40 -9.47 -8.33
N GLY A 197 -2.45 -10.01 -9.10
CA GLY A 197 -2.35 -11.42 -9.41
C GLY A 197 -2.22 -12.29 -8.15
N ALA A 198 -1.34 -11.92 -7.24
CA ALA A 198 -1.16 -12.62 -5.97
C ALA A 198 -2.42 -12.56 -5.06
N ARG A 199 -3.13 -11.43 -5.04
CA ARG A 199 -4.40 -11.28 -4.30
C ARG A 199 -5.54 -12.10 -4.92
N ALA A 200 -5.61 -12.20 -6.25
CA ALA A 200 -6.59 -13.01 -6.94
C ALA A 200 -6.41 -14.50 -6.61
N PHE A 201 -5.17 -14.97 -6.60
CA PHE A 201 -4.84 -16.36 -6.23
C PHE A 201 -5.22 -16.71 -4.78
N ARG A 202 -5.08 -15.77 -3.84
CA ARG A 202 -5.41 -15.98 -2.41
C ARG A 202 -6.91 -16.14 -2.13
N ARG A 203 -7.79 -15.81 -3.05
CA ARG A 203 -9.25 -15.96 -2.93
C ARG A 203 -9.77 -17.34 -3.34
N VAL A 204 -8.94 -18.16 -3.93
CA VAL A 204 -9.32 -19.54 -4.29
C VAL A 204 -9.18 -20.38 -3.03
N LEU A 205 -10.31 -20.74 -2.41
CA LEU A 205 -10.35 -21.71 -1.32
C LEU A 205 -9.83 -23.04 -1.83
N THR A 206 -8.86 -23.62 -1.12
CA THR A 206 -8.40 -24.98 -1.44
C THR A 206 -9.57 -25.98 -1.28
N PRO A 207 -9.59 -27.09 -2.01
CA PRO A 207 -10.62 -28.12 -1.87
C PRO A 207 -10.83 -28.55 -0.41
N ILE A 208 -9.73 -28.70 0.36
CA ILE A 208 -9.78 -29.04 1.79
C ILE A 208 -10.49 -27.95 2.62
N GLN A 209 -10.25 -26.66 2.32
CA GLN A 209 -10.94 -25.56 3.01
C GLN A 209 -12.44 -25.53 2.70
N GLN A 210 -12.84 -25.88 1.48
CA GLN A 210 -14.24 -25.98 1.10
C GLN A 210 -14.94 -27.11 1.86
N GLU A 211 -14.31 -28.28 1.94
CA GLU A 211 -14.86 -29.43 2.69
C GLU A 211 -14.90 -29.16 4.19
N THR A 212 -13.84 -28.53 4.77
CA THR A 212 -13.81 -28.16 6.19
C THR A 212 -14.91 -27.13 6.50
N ASN A 213 -15.11 -26.14 5.66
CA ASN A 213 -16.20 -25.16 5.84
C ASN A 213 -17.58 -25.81 5.74
N LEU A 214 -17.75 -26.83 4.89
CA LEU A 214 -18.99 -27.60 4.80
C LEU A 214 -19.26 -28.38 6.08
N VAL A 215 -18.25 -29.09 6.61
CA VAL A 215 -18.35 -29.85 7.86
C VAL A 215 -18.68 -28.92 9.04
N ILE A 216 -18.00 -27.76 9.14
CA ILE A 216 -18.26 -26.76 10.16
C ILE A 216 -19.70 -26.25 10.06
N ARG A 217 -20.20 -25.96 8.84
CA ARG A 217 -21.59 -25.56 8.66
C ARG A 217 -22.59 -26.62 9.10
N ILE A 218 -22.34 -27.88 8.78
CA ILE A 218 -23.23 -29.00 9.20
C ILE A 218 -23.22 -29.16 10.72
N LEU A 219 -22.07 -28.98 11.39
CA LEU A 219 -21.95 -29.08 12.86
C LEU A 219 -22.58 -27.89 13.59
N LEU A 220 -22.58 -26.69 12.99
CA LEU A 220 -23.16 -25.48 13.60
C LEU A 220 -24.67 -25.33 13.39
N VAL A 221 -25.29 -26.07 12.47
CA VAL A 221 -26.73 -26.02 12.17
C VAL A 221 -27.49 -27.14 12.93
N ARG A 222 -26.83 -27.89 13.79
CA ARG A 222 -27.44 -28.86 14.69
C ARG A 222 -27.38 -28.32 16.12
#